data_fd607f35998195c830cd49299e274dbf
#
_entry.id   fd607f35998195c830cd49299e274dbf
#
_cell.length_a   1.000
_cell.length_b   1.000
_cell.length_c   1.000
_cell.angle_alpha   90.00
_cell.angle_beta   90.00
_cell.angle_gamma   90.00
#
_symmetry.space_group_name_H-M   'P 1'
#
loop_
_entity.id
_entity.type
_entity.pdbx_description
1 polymer ?
#
loop_
_entity_poly.entity_id
_entity_poly.type
_entity_poly.pdbx_seq_one_letter_code
_entity_poly.pdbx_strand_id
1 'polypeptide(L)'
;MKIAIVILNWNGSGMLKRYMPTLLRCSRMEGVQVIVADNDSKDDSMEMMQREFPEVPLIRLEKNWGFAKGYNMALRQVEADYYILLNSDVEVTEDWLLPLVSYMDVHPEVAACQPKLRALNNPDEFEYAGGAGGYMDRWGYMFCRGRVFDCIEKDNGQYDTIAPVFWATGACLMVRSADYWAAGGLDDRFFAHQEEIDLCWRMRSRNRGIVCIPESVVYHVGGATLNKSNPYKTFLNFRNNLLMLYKNLPESELSKVMRVRFWLDGLAALMFLAKFHWGDFKAVLRARREFRRLKPEFADSRRENLEESSTDTIPERVNFSLLWRYYIKRQKTYSSLTH
;
A
#
# COMPACT_ATOMS: atom_id res chain seq x y z
N MET A 1 7.88 20.28 14.70
CA MET A 1 7.59 19.04 13.96
C MET A 1 7.53 19.35 12.48
N LYS A 2 8.22 18.58 11.64
CA LYS A 2 8.23 18.73 10.18
C LYS A 2 7.48 17.55 9.52
N ILE A 3 6.55 17.83 8.64
CA ILE A 3 5.76 16.83 7.90
C ILE A 3 5.95 17.07 6.41
N ALA A 4 6.38 16.07 5.69
CA ALA A 4 6.49 16.14 4.24
C ALA A 4 5.41 15.25 3.57
N ILE A 5 4.50 15.88 2.86
CA ILE A 5 3.55 15.20 1.96
C ILE A 5 4.24 15.07 0.60
N VAL A 6 4.60 13.86 0.23
CA VAL A 6 5.35 13.59 -1.00
C VAL A 6 4.48 12.85 -2.00
N ILE A 7 4.31 13.46 -3.17
CA ILE A 7 3.59 12.88 -4.30
C ILE A 7 4.63 12.40 -5.31
N LEU A 8 4.67 11.08 -5.57
CA LEU A 8 5.48 10.53 -6.66
C LEU A 8 4.67 10.59 -7.96
N ASN A 9 5.07 11.47 -8.86
CA ASN A 9 4.39 11.69 -10.13
C ASN A 9 5.06 10.96 -11.29
N TRP A 10 4.26 10.36 -12.16
CA TRP A 10 4.69 9.85 -13.46
C TRP A 10 3.57 10.01 -14.48
N ASN A 11 3.73 10.95 -15.41
CA ASN A 11 2.74 11.30 -16.43
C ASN A 11 1.34 11.59 -15.84
N GLY A 12 1.32 12.38 -14.76
CA GLY A 12 0.12 12.66 -13.97
C GLY A 12 -0.34 14.11 -14.02
N SER A 13 0.02 14.90 -15.06
CA SER A 13 -0.31 16.33 -15.18
C SER A 13 -1.77 16.63 -14.87
N GLY A 14 -2.71 15.89 -15.48
CA GLY A 14 -4.13 16.10 -15.26
C GLY A 14 -4.59 15.82 -13.83
N MET A 15 -3.98 14.84 -13.14
CA MET A 15 -4.29 14.51 -11.74
C MET A 15 -3.73 15.57 -10.80
N LEU A 16 -2.46 15.95 -10.99
CA LEU A 16 -1.85 17.03 -10.22
C LEU A 16 -2.63 18.33 -10.36
N LYS A 17 -2.98 18.73 -11.59
CA LYS A 17 -3.78 19.94 -11.82
C LYS A 17 -5.13 19.90 -11.12
N ARG A 18 -5.77 18.73 -11.07
CA ARG A 18 -7.10 18.57 -10.46
C ARG A 18 -7.04 18.59 -8.92
N TYR A 19 -6.09 17.88 -8.30
CA TYR A 19 -6.13 17.63 -6.85
C TYR A 19 -5.19 18.52 -6.05
N MET A 20 -4.16 19.11 -6.66
CA MET A 20 -3.21 19.98 -5.98
C MET A 20 -3.86 21.19 -5.28
N PRO A 21 -4.84 21.91 -5.88
CA PRO A 21 -5.47 23.05 -5.20
C PRO A 21 -6.12 22.65 -3.87
N THR A 22 -6.86 21.55 -3.85
CA THR A 22 -7.50 21.03 -2.62
C THR A 22 -6.45 20.56 -1.61
N LEU A 23 -5.42 19.85 -2.06
CA LEU A 23 -4.34 19.37 -1.20
C LEU A 23 -3.63 20.54 -0.51
N LEU A 24 -3.22 21.57 -1.24
CA LEU A 24 -2.55 22.75 -0.69
C LEU A 24 -3.44 23.53 0.29
N ARG A 25 -4.73 23.64 0.00
CA ARG A 25 -5.70 24.31 0.86
C ARG A 25 -5.92 23.56 2.17
N CYS A 26 -6.16 22.23 2.07
CA CYS A 26 -6.55 21.38 3.21
C CYS A 26 -5.36 20.88 4.03
N SER A 27 -4.13 21.14 3.60
CA SER A 27 -2.91 20.72 4.31
C SER A 27 -2.16 21.90 4.94
N ARG A 28 -2.82 23.05 5.10
CA ARG A 28 -2.23 24.24 5.73
C ARG A 28 -2.08 24.03 7.24
N MET A 29 -0.90 23.60 7.66
CA MET A 29 -0.52 23.44 9.05
C MET A 29 0.95 23.83 9.18
N GLU A 30 1.34 24.43 10.31
CA GLU A 30 2.74 24.80 10.57
C GLU A 30 3.65 23.57 10.51
N GLY A 31 4.75 23.68 9.77
CA GLY A 31 5.71 22.60 9.58
C GLY A 31 5.32 21.57 8.50
N VAL A 32 4.20 21.75 7.81
CA VAL A 32 3.80 20.89 6.67
C VAL A 32 4.31 21.44 5.36
N GLN A 33 4.90 20.58 4.55
CA GLN A 33 5.34 20.89 3.19
C GLN A 33 4.81 19.83 2.21
N VAL A 34 4.19 20.29 1.12
CA VAL A 34 3.81 19.44 -0.02
C VAL A 34 4.96 19.46 -1.03
N ILE A 35 5.37 18.29 -1.49
CA ILE A 35 6.50 18.10 -2.42
C ILE A 35 6.04 17.18 -3.56
N VAL A 36 6.35 17.52 -4.80
CA VAL A 36 6.14 16.63 -5.94
C VAL A 36 7.49 16.08 -6.40
N ALA A 37 7.62 14.77 -6.39
CA ALA A 37 8.77 14.04 -6.93
C ALA A 37 8.41 13.49 -8.31
N ASP A 38 9.01 14.05 -9.35
CA ASP A 38 8.77 13.61 -10.72
C ASP A 38 9.66 12.42 -11.08
N ASN A 39 9.04 11.32 -11.44
CA ASN A 39 9.67 10.05 -11.77
C ASN A 39 9.93 9.91 -13.29
N ASP A 40 10.53 10.95 -13.90
CA ASP A 40 10.83 11.06 -15.32
C ASP A 40 9.55 11.06 -16.20
N SER A 41 8.62 11.96 -15.91
CA SER A 41 7.42 12.18 -16.73
C SER A 41 7.78 12.67 -18.13
N LYS A 42 6.96 12.30 -19.10
CA LYS A 42 7.09 12.72 -20.51
C LYS A 42 5.93 13.61 -20.96
N ASP A 43 4.97 13.85 -20.07
CA ASP A 43 3.90 14.83 -20.25
C ASP A 43 4.34 16.22 -19.74
N ASP A 44 3.42 17.18 -19.73
CA ASP A 44 3.65 18.55 -19.27
C ASP A 44 3.58 18.74 -17.75
N SER A 45 3.67 17.65 -16.97
CA SER A 45 3.54 17.69 -15.49
C SER A 45 4.44 18.74 -14.86
N MET A 46 5.72 18.75 -15.25
CA MET A 46 6.72 19.63 -14.64
C MET A 46 6.54 21.10 -15.02
N GLU A 47 6.26 21.36 -16.29
CA GLU A 47 5.99 22.71 -16.78
C GLU A 47 4.70 23.27 -16.19
N MET A 48 3.66 22.43 -16.09
CA MET A 48 2.39 22.79 -15.45
C MET A 48 2.60 23.13 -13.97
N MET A 49 3.32 22.30 -13.22
CA MET A 49 3.61 22.54 -11.79
C MET A 49 4.40 23.84 -11.59
N GLN A 50 5.43 24.09 -12.39
CA GLN A 50 6.22 25.34 -12.30
C GLN A 50 5.39 26.58 -12.62
N ARG A 51 4.43 26.49 -13.51
CA ARG A 51 3.57 27.61 -13.92
C ARG A 51 2.42 27.86 -12.95
N GLU A 52 1.73 26.79 -12.51
CA GLU A 52 0.47 26.90 -11.75
C GLU A 52 0.67 26.76 -10.23
N PHE A 53 1.77 26.11 -9.77
CA PHE A 53 2.08 25.87 -8.35
C PHE A 53 3.56 26.12 -8.05
N PRO A 54 4.08 27.33 -8.34
CA PRO A 54 5.51 27.65 -8.20
C PRO A 54 6.04 27.55 -6.75
N GLU A 55 5.16 27.58 -5.76
CA GLU A 55 5.50 27.44 -4.36
C GLU A 55 5.75 25.98 -3.92
N VAL A 56 5.37 24.99 -4.75
CA VAL A 56 5.53 23.57 -4.45
C VAL A 56 6.93 23.10 -4.87
N PRO A 57 7.78 22.65 -3.96
CA PRO A 57 9.08 22.08 -4.29
C PRO A 57 8.96 20.87 -5.22
N LEU A 58 9.85 20.82 -6.21
CA LEU A 58 9.91 19.76 -7.20
C LEU A 58 11.23 19.02 -7.10
N ILE A 59 11.16 17.70 -6.92
CA ILE A 59 12.29 16.78 -7.00
C ILE A 59 12.23 16.10 -8.35
N ARG A 60 13.31 16.16 -9.14
CA ARG A 60 13.41 15.45 -10.44
C ARG A 60 14.27 14.21 -10.30
N LEU A 61 13.69 13.05 -10.63
CA LEU A 61 14.42 11.80 -10.72
C LEU A 61 14.89 11.56 -12.15
N GLU A 62 16.05 10.93 -12.31
CA GLU A 62 16.73 10.76 -13.60
C GLU A 62 15.98 9.87 -14.60
N LYS A 63 15.14 8.95 -14.10
CA LYS A 63 14.32 8.03 -14.90
C LYS A 63 13.16 7.48 -14.04
N ASN A 64 12.20 6.84 -14.70
CA ASN A 64 11.15 6.11 -14.00
C ASN A 64 11.72 4.89 -13.25
N TRP A 65 11.89 5.04 -11.94
CA TRP A 65 12.38 4.01 -11.04
C TRP A 65 11.27 3.09 -10.50
N GLY A 66 10.02 3.26 -10.93
CA GLY A 66 8.84 2.63 -10.33
C GLY A 66 8.45 3.30 -9.02
N PHE A 67 7.48 2.70 -8.32
CA PHE A 67 6.92 3.29 -7.11
C PHE A 67 7.91 3.18 -5.92
N ALA A 68 8.37 1.98 -5.60
CA ALA A 68 9.19 1.73 -4.41
C ALA A 68 10.52 2.51 -4.45
N LYS A 69 11.30 2.34 -5.50
CA LYS A 69 12.59 3.03 -5.63
C LYS A 69 12.42 4.52 -5.84
N GLY A 70 11.39 4.95 -6.58
CA GLY A 70 11.08 6.36 -6.79
C GLY A 70 10.85 7.09 -5.47
N TYR A 71 10.00 6.54 -4.58
CA TYR A 71 9.80 7.10 -3.24
C TYR A 71 11.10 7.10 -2.42
N ASN A 72 11.84 6.01 -2.38
CA ASN A 72 13.10 5.99 -1.62
C ASN A 72 14.08 7.08 -2.08
N MET A 73 14.20 7.29 -3.40
CA MET A 73 15.10 8.32 -3.94
C MET A 73 14.60 9.75 -3.66
N ALA A 74 13.30 9.97 -3.69
CA ALA A 74 12.70 11.25 -3.33
C ALA A 74 12.87 11.53 -1.83
N LEU A 75 12.50 10.58 -0.97
CA LEU A 75 12.52 10.75 0.49
C LEU A 75 13.93 10.93 1.07
N ARG A 76 14.98 10.42 0.41
CA ARG A 76 16.38 10.69 0.79
C ARG A 76 16.77 12.16 0.64
N GLN A 77 16.03 12.94 -0.12
CA GLN A 77 16.24 14.37 -0.35
C GLN A 77 15.36 15.23 0.56
N VAL A 78 14.54 14.61 1.43
CA VAL A 78 13.55 15.28 2.27
C VAL A 78 13.84 15.03 3.73
N GLU A 79 14.05 16.11 4.50
CA GLU A 79 14.23 16.05 5.94
C GLU A 79 12.90 16.36 6.64
N ALA A 80 12.29 15.35 7.27
CA ALA A 80 11.05 15.49 8.01
C ALA A 80 10.94 14.47 9.14
N ASP A 81 10.10 14.76 10.15
CA ASP A 81 9.76 13.81 11.22
C ASP A 81 8.77 12.76 10.73
N TYR A 82 7.85 13.17 9.85
CA TYR A 82 6.86 12.32 9.21
C TYR A 82 6.88 12.48 7.70
N TYR A 83 6.83 11.37 7.01
CA TYR A 83 6.51 11.31 5.59
C TYR A 83 5.05 10.92 5.40
N ILE A 84 4.38 11.57 4.45
CA ILE A 84 3.09 11.13 3.93
C ILE A 84 3.29 10.80 2.46
N LEU A 85 3.29 9.51 2.14
CA LEU A 85 3.27 9.03 0.78
C LEU A 85 1.84 9.19 0.28
N LEU A 86 1.65 10.03 -0.74
CA LEU A 86 0.32 10.36 -1.27
C LEU A 86 0.29 10.15 -2.79
N ASN A 87 -0.69 9.40 -3.28
CA ASN A 87 -0.88 9.26 -4.71
C ASN A 87 -1.42 10.56 -5.33
N SER A 88 -1.05 10.82 -6.59
CA SER A 88 -1.51 12.00 -7.32
C SER A 88 -3.01 12.01 -7.64
N ASP A 89 -3.70 10.86 -7.52
CA ASP A 89 -5.13 10.67 -7.76
C ASP A 89 -5.96 10.56 -6.46
N VAL A 90 -5.43 11.11 -5.36
CA VAL A 90 -6.14 11.22 -4.07
C VAL A 90 -6.68 12.63 -3.89
N GLU A 91 -7.96 12.75 -3.56
CA GLU A 91 -8.60 13.98 -3.13
C GLU A 91 -8.75 13.96 -1.60
N VAL A 92 -8.13 14.93 -0.92
CA VAL A 92 -8.20 15.06 0.53
C VAL A 92 -9.40 15.91 0.96
N THR A 93 -9.87 15.69 2.20
CA THR A 93 -10.93 16.51 2.83
C THR A 93 -10.34 17.63 3.69
N GLU A 94 -11.17 18.53 4.25
CA GLU A 94 -10.66 19.71 4.98
C GLU A 94 -9.83 19.33 6.21
N ASP A 95 -10.29 18.42 7.03
CA ASP A 95 -9.60 18.07 8.29
C ASP A 95 -8.86 16.72 8.22
N TRP A 96 -8.40 16.31 7.03
CA TRP A 96 -7.81 14.99 6.85
C TRP A 96 -6.49 14.78 7.60
N LEU A 97 -5.70 15.83 7.75
CA LEU A 97 -4.32 15.73 8.26
C LEU A 97 -4.26 15.74 9.79
N LEU A 98 -5.07 16.60 10.43
CA LEU A 98 -5.00 16.84 11.87
C LEU A 98 -5.23 15.57 12.72
N PRO A 99 -6.23 14.70 12.44
CA PRO A 99 -6.41 13.46 13.20
C PRO A 99 -5.21 12.51 13.11
N LEU A 100 -4.58 12.41 11.93
CA LEU A 100 -3.39 11.57 11.73
C LEU A 100 -2.22 12.06 12.57
N VAL A 101 -1.93 13.36 12.50
CA VAL A 101 -0.83 13.98 13.23
C VAL A 101 -1.04 13.88 14.73
N SER A 102 -2.23 14.29 15.20
CA SER A 102 -2.57 14.27 16.63
C SER A 102 -2.45 12.87 17.24
N TYR A 103 -2.90 11.85 16.51
CA TYR A 103 -2.79 10.48 16.99
C TYR A 103 -1.33 10.01 17.02
N MET A 104 -0.58 10.23 15.95
CA MET A 104 0.82 9.81 15.88
C MET A 104 1.67 10.50 16.96
N ASP A 105 1.43 11.77 17.29
CA ASP A 105 2.20 12.51 18.29
C ASP A 105 2.07 11.95 19.71
N VAL A 106 0.88 11.45 20.08
CA VAL A 106 0.64 10.90 21.42
C VAL A 106 0.86 9.38 21.50
N HIS A 107 1.12 8.73 20.35
CA HIS A 107 1.36 7.28 20.25
C HIS A 107 2.74 6.97 19.63
N PRO A 108 3.85 7.15 20.37
CA PRO A 108 5.20 6.93 19.86
C PRO A 108 5.48 5.48 19.45
N GLU A 109 4.71 4.51 19.94
CA GLU A 109 4.78 3.09 19.56
C GLU A 109 4.23 2.81 18.16
N VAL A 110 3.42 3.74 17.60
CA VAL A 110 2.85 3.63 16.25
C VAL A 110 3.84 4.18 15.23
N ALA A 111 4.28 3.35 14.29
CA ALA A 111 5.19 3.72 13.21
C ALA A 111 4.47 4.37 12.03
N ALA A 112 3.26 3.91 11.71
CA ALA A 112 2.55 4.39 10.54
C ALA A 112 1.03 4.36 10.74
N CYS A 113 0.34 5.20 9.97
CA CYS A 113 -1.12 5.21 9.93
C CYS A 113 -1.64 5.53 8.53
N GLN A 114 -2.93 5.24 8.32
CA GLN A 114 -3.66 5.65 7.14
C GLN A 114 -5.00 6.28 7.53
N PRO A 115 -5.55 7.19 6.72
CA PRO A 115 -6.94 7.61 6.81
C PRO A 115 -7.91 6.50 6.39
N LYS A 116 -9.21 6.72 6.54
CA LYS A 116 -10.23 5.97 5.83
C LYS A 116 -10.25 6.41 4.37
N LEU A 117 -10.15 5.44 3.45
CA LEU A 117 -10.21 5.70 2.01
C LEU A 117 -11.58 5.33 1.46
N ARG A 118 -12.20 6.27 0.76
CA ARG A 118 -13.46 6.10 0.03
C ARG A 118 -13.20 6.19 -1.47
N ALA A 119 -14.05 5.52 -2.25
CA ALA A 119 -13.94 5.59 -3.70
C ALA A 119 -14.43 6.94 -4.22
N LEU A 120 -13.62 7.67 -4.99
CA LEU A 120 -14.01 8.99 -5.49
C LEU A 120 -15.22 8.91 -6.43
N ASN A 121 -15.29 7.86 -7.26
CA ASN A 121 -16.38 7.67 -8.23
C ASN A 121 -17.67 7.13 -7.59
N ASN A 122 -17.57 6.53 -6.40
CA ASN A 122 -18.68 6.02 -5.60
C ASN A 122 -18.47 6.42 -4.12
N PRO A 123 -18.72 7.67 -3.74
CA PRO A 123 -18.35 8.21 -2.43
C PRO A 123 -18.98 7.50 -1.22
N ASP A 124 -20.03 6.72 -1.43
CA ASP A 124 -20.66 5.90 -0.39
C ASP A 124 -19.98 4.53 -0.19
N GLU A 125 -18.96 4.20 -0.99
CA GLU A 125 -18.25 2.92 -0.92
C GLU A 125 -16.81 3.10 -0.42
N PHE A 126 -16.31 2.06 0.27
CA PHE A 126 -14.88 2.02 0.58
C PHE A 126 -14.04 1.91 -0.69
N GLU A 127 -12.83 2.43 -0.64
CA GLU A 127 -11.89 2.27 -1.74
C GLU A 127 -11.32 0.84 -1.77
N TYR A 128 -11.07 0.33 -2.98
CA TYR A 128 -10.65 -1.05 -3.21
C TYR A 128 -9.28 -1.40 -2.58
N ALA A 129 -8.30 -0.50 -2.63
CA ALA A 129 -6.90 -0.79 -2.30
C ALA A 129 -6.49 -0.41 -0.86
N GLY A 130 -7.43 -0.06 0.01
CA GLY A 130 -7.07 0.34 1.38
C GLY A 130 -8.25 0.39 2.33
N GLY A 131 -9.41 0.84 1.86
CA GLY A 131 -10.63 0.94 2.66
C GLY A 131 -10.39 1.59 4.03
N ALA A 132 -10.79 0.91 5.10
CA ALA A 132 -10.54 1.32 6.48
C ALA A 132 -9.42 0.47 7.15
N GLY A 133 -8.36 0.15 6.40
CA GLY A 133 -7.18 -0.57 6.88
C GLY A 133 -7.12 -2.04 6.49
N GLY A 134 -5.91 -2.53 6.29
CA GLY A 134 -5.63 -3.82 5.70
C GLY A 134 -5.24 -4.92 6.68
N TYR A 135 -5.59 -6.14 6.31
CA TYR A 135 -5.32 -7.40 7.01
C TYR A 135 -4.75 -8.42 6.05
N MET A 136 -4.21 -9.51 6.59
CA MET A 136 -3.69 -10.62 5.78
C MET A 136 -4.15 -11.96 6.38
N ASP A 137 -4.58 -12.90 5.53
CA ASP A 137 -4.90 -14.25 5.97
C ASP A 137 -3.64 -15.10 6.14
N ARG A 138 -3.81 -16.30 6.70
CA ARG A 138 -2.71 -17.27 6.95
C ARG A 138 -1.94 -17.69 5.68
N TRP A 139 -2.51 -17.50 4.49
CA TRP A 139 -1.91 -17.87 3.21
C TRP A 139 -1.35 -16.67 2.44
N GLY A 140 -1.42 -15.47 3.02
CA GLY A 140 -0.91 -14.26 2.41
C GLY A 140 -1.89 -13.57 1.45
N TYR A 141 -3.19 -13.81 1.58
CA TYR A 141 -4.20 -13.05 0.85
C TYR A 141 -4.61 -11.81 1.62
N MET A 142 -4.57 -10.66 0.93
CA MET A 142 -4.89 -9.36 1.51
C MET A 142 -6.36 -9.05 1.43
N PHE A 143 -6.90 -8.46 2.49
CA PHE A 143 -8.25 -7.92 2.56
C PHE A 143 -8.27 -6.68 3.46
N CYS A 144 -9.34 -5.91 3.42
CA CYS A 144 -9.45 -4.67 4.18
C CYS A 144 -10.78 -4.63 4.94
N ARG A 145 -10.85 -3.83 5.98
CA ARG A 145 -12.14 -3.36 6.48
C ARG A 145 -12.80 -2.57 5.34
N GLY A 146 -13.96 -3.03 4.88
CA GLY A 146 -14.70 -2.48 3.75
C GLY A 146 -14.47 -3.19 2.41
N ARG A 147 -13.56 -4.19 2.32
CA ARG A 147 -13.35 -4.94 1.07
C ARG A 147 -12.79 -6.34 1.28
N VAL A 148 -13.46 -7.35 0.70
CA VAL A 148 -12.98 -8.74 0.64
C VAL A 148 -13.01 -9.21 -0.82
N PHE A 149 -11.86 -9.40 -1.45
CA PHE A 149 -11.72 -9.63 -2.89
C PHE A 149 -12.44 -8.56 -3.72
N ASP A 150 -13.42 -8.95 -4.54
CA ASP A 150 -14.18 -8.04 -5.38
C ASP A 150 -15.43 -7.46 -4.69
N CYS A 151 -15.73 -7.89 -3.45
CA CYS A 151 -16.85 -7.36 -2.69
C CYS A 151 -16.41 -6.11 -1.92
N ILE A 152 -16.89 -4.95 -2.35
CA ILE A 152 -16.71 -3.66 -1.70
C ILE A 152 -17.97 -3.37 -0.88
N GLU A 153 -17.78 -2.89 0.33
CA GLU A 153 -18.86 -2.52 1.24
C GLU A 153 -19.20 -1.04 1.10
N LYS A 154 -20.46 -0.68 1.34
CA LYS A 154 -20.84 0.72 1.58
C LYS A 154 -20.35 1.15 2.94
N ASP A 155 -19.89 2.39 3.03
CA ASP A 155 -19.52 3.02 4.30
C ASP A 155 -20.78 3.57 4.99
N ASN A 156 -21.24 2.86 5.99
CA ASN A 156 -22.35 3.25 6.86
C ASN A 156 -21.84 3.60 8.28
N GLY A 157 -20.56 3.95 8.43
CA GLY A 157 -19.96 4.24 9.73
C GLY A 157 -19.52 2.98 10.51
N GLN A 158 -19.66 1.78 9.93
CA GLN A 158 -19.37 0.52 10.62
C GLN A 158 -17.89 0.35 10.99
N TYR A 159 -16.99 1.15 10.42
CA TYR A 159 -15.54 1.12 10.68
C TYR A 159 -15.00 2.49 11.12
N ASP A 160 -15.82 3.30 11.80
CA ASP A 160 -15.45 4.64 12.30
C ASP A 160 -14.70 4.60 13.64
N THR A 161 -14.10 3.46 13.98
CA THR A 161 -13.24 3.32 15.15
C THR A 161 -11.78 3.13 14.72
N ILE A 162 -10.87 3.82 15.41
CA ILE A 162 -9.44 3.60 15.24
C ILE A 162 -9.15 2.12 15.50
N ALA A 163 -8.39 1.50 14.61
CA ALA A 163 -8.08 0.09 14.75
C ALA A 163 -6.64 -0.22 14.31
N PRO A 164 -5.97 -1.15 15.01
CA PRO A 164 -4.73 -1.70 14.53
C PRO A 164 -4.97 -2.47 13.23
N VAL A 165 -4.02 -2.35 12.31
CA VAL A 165 -4.06 -2.98 11.00
C VAL A 165 -2.73 -3.65 10.69
N PHE A 166 -2.75 -4.64 9.80
CA PHE A 166 -1.52 -5.29 9.35
C PHE A 166 -0.74 -4.40 8.38
N TRP A 167 -1.45 -3.72 7.49
CA TRP A 167 -0.86 -2.82 6.51
C TRP A 167 -1.74 -1.59 6.26
N ALA A 168 -1.07 -0.51 5.95
CA ALA A 168 -1.64 0.75 5.47
C ALA A 168 -1.34 0.90 3.98
N THR A 169 -2.28 1.50 3.24
CA THR A 169 -2.19 1.63 1.78
C THR A 169 -1.19 2.68 1.35
N GLY A 170 -0.41 2.39 0.29
CA GLY A 170 0.48 3.35 -0.34
C GLY A 170 -0.24 4.53 -1.03
N ALA A 171 -1.56 4.49 -1.16
CA ALA A 171 -2.32 5.62 -1.70
C ALA A 171 -2.31 6.84 -0.76
N CYS A 172 -2.31 6.60 0.57
CA CYS A 172 -2.14 7.63 1.60
C CYS A 172 -1.57 6.97 2.87
N LEU A 173 -0.26 6.97 2.99
CA LEU A 173 0.49 6.38 4.10
C LEU A 173 1.25 7.46 4.85
N MET A 174 0.88 7.75 6.09
CA MET A 174 1.70 8.54 7.01
C MET A 174 2.61 7.61 7.80
N VAL A 175 3.91 7.91 7.83
CA VAL A 175 4.92 7.09 8.50
C VAL A 175 5.98 7.97 9.18
N ARG A 176 6.45 7.57 10.37
CA ARG A 176 7.63 8.22 10.98
C ARG A 176 8.84 7.98 10.11
N SER A 177 9.58 9.04 9.79
CA SER A 177 10.78 8.93 8.95
C SER A 177 11.82 8.00 9.56
N ALA A 178 12.00 8.03 10.88
CA ALA A 178 12.91 7.15 11.59
C ALA A 178 12.53 5.67 11.43
N ASP A 179 11.23 5.32 11.57
CA ASP A 179 10.75 3.94 11.39
C ASP A 179 10.82 3.48 9.93
N TYR A 180 10.54 4.40 8.98
CA TYR A 180 10.66 4.13 7.55
C TYR A 180 12.09 3.69 7.19
N TRP A 181 13.08 4.46 7.62
CA TRP A 181 14.49 4.16 7.32
C TRP A 181 15.06 3.02 8.18
N ALA A 182 14.66 2.90 9.44
CA ALA A 182 15.02 1.75 10.28
C ALA A 182 14.51 0.43 9.69
N ALA A 183 13.33 0.45 9.06
CA ALA A 183 12.82 -0.70 8.34
C ALA A 183 13.47 -0.90 6.95
N GLY A 184 14.38 -0.01 6.51
CA GLY A 184 15.07 -0.08 5.22
C GLY A 184 14.30 0.54 4.04
N GLY A 185 13.22 1.30 4.29
CA GLY A 185 12.39 1.90 3.26
C GLY A 185 11.54 0.88 2.48
N LEU A 186 11.01 1.27 1.34
CA LEU A 186 10.34 0.36 0.41
C LEU A 186 11.38 -0.54 -0.29
N ASP A 187 11.06 -1.81 -0.53
CA ASP A 187 12.00 -2.69 -1.24
C ASP A 187 11.98 -2.40 -2.75
N ASP A 188 13.04 -1.81 -3.26
CA ASP A 188 13.20 -1.36 -4.65
C ASP A 188 12.91 -2.45 -5.70
N ARG A 189 13.10 -3.74 -5.33
CA ARG A 189 12.93 -4.89 -6.23
C ARG A 189 11.46 -5.19 -6.56
N PHE A 190 10.52 -4.64 -5.78
CA PHE A 190 9.08 -4.82 -6.07
C PHE A 190 8.61 -4.00 -7.26
N PHE A 191 9.21 -2.87 -7.53
CA PHE A 191 8.83 -1.90 -8.55
C PHE A 191 7.51 -1.21 -8.23
N ALA A 192 6.40 -1.95 -8.13
CA ALA A 192 5.07 -1.49 -7.71
C ALA A 192 4.23 -2.68 -7.23
N HIS A 193 3.28 -2.44 -6.32
CA HIS A 193 2.38 -3.36 -5.63
C HIS A 193 3.07 -4.26 -4.60
N GLN A 194 2.53 -4.32 -3.40
CA GLN A 194 2.96 -5.07 -2.21
C GLN A 194 4.19 -4.46 -1.48
N GLU A 195 4.83 -3.43 -1.99
CA GLU A 195 6.00 -2.78 -1.34
C GLU A 195 5.61 -2.12 -0.02
N GLU A 196 4.44 -1.48 0.03
CA GLU A 196 3.91 -0.87 1.25
C GLU A 196 3.50 -1.92 2.28
N ILE A 197 2.95 -3.05 1.82
CA ILE A 197 2.56 -4.16 2.68
C ILE A 197 3.81 -4.85 3.25
N ASP A 198 4.85 -5.01 2.44
CA ASP A 198 6.15 -5.52 2.88
C ASP A 198 6.81 -4.61 3.92
N LEU A 199 6.78 -3.29 3.70
CA LEU A 199 7.27 -2.31 4.67
C LEU A 199 6.49 -2.40 5.99
N CYS A 200 5.17 -2.43 5.91
CA CYS A 200 4.29 -2.58 7.07
C CYS A 200 4.59 -3.88 7.83
N TRP A 201 4.79 -5.00 7.14
CA TRP A 201 5.15 -6.26 7.78
C TRP A 201 6.46 -6.16 8.55
N ARG A 202 7.51 -5.57 7.95
CA ARG A 202 8.81 -5.37 8.62
C ARG A 202 8.68 -4.49 9.87
N MET A 203 7.88 -3.45 9.85
CA MET A 203 7.59 -2.62 11.02
C MET A 203 6.80 -3.41 12.08
N ARG A 204 5.74 -4.15 11.68
CA ARG A 204 4.93 -4.96 12.59
C ARG A 204 5.75 -6.07 13.27
N SER A 205 6.63 -6.75 12.54
CA SER A 205 7.52 -7.79 13.12
C SER A 205 8.53 -7.22 14.10
N ARG A 206 8.83 -5.93 14.02
CA ARG A 206 9.66 -5.17 14.98
C ARG A 206 8.82 -4.53 16.11
N ASN A 207 7.62 -5.04 16.33
CA ASN A 207 6.69 -4.59 17.38
C ASN A 207 6.27 -3.11 17.25
N ARG A 208 6.29 -2.55 16.02
CA ARG A 208 5.80 -1.20 15.74
C ARG A 208 4.34 -1.24 15.32
N GLY A 209 3.52 -0.33 15.88
CA GLY A 209 2.09 -0.22 15.57
C GLY A 209 1.82 0.34 14.19
N ILE A 210 0.75 -0.14 13.55
CA ILE A 210 0.17 0.46 12.35
C ILE A 210 -1.34 0.57 12.59
N VAL A 211 -1.93 1.72 12.30
CA VAL A 211 -3.35 1.98 12.60
C VAL A 211 -4.09 2.62 11.41
N CYS A 212 -5.38 2.39 11.34
CA CYS A 212 -6.28 3.19 10.53
C CYS A 212 -7.02 4.18 11.43
N ILE A 213 -7.04 5.45 11.04
CA ILE A 213 -7.65 6.56 11.77
C ILE A 213 -8.82 7.10 10.93
N PRO A 214 -10.06 6.62 11.18
CA PRO A 214 -11.19 6.89 10.30
C PRO A 214 -11.78 8.30 10.42
N GLU A 215 -11.41 9.07 11.43
CA GLU A 215 -11.72 10.50 11.53
C GLU A 215 -11.07 11.29 10.39
N SER A 216 -9.96 10.82 9.88
CA SER A 216 -9.35 11.29 8.64
C SER A 216 -9.95 10.53 7.45
N VAL A 217 -10.49 11.27 6.48
CA VAL A 217 -11.10 10.70 5.27
C VAL A 217 -10.45 11.29 4.03
N VAL A 218 -10.13 10.43 3.09
CA VAL A 218 -9.68 10.83 1.74
C VAL A 218 -10.41 10.01 0.67
N TYR A 219 -10.51 10.58 -0.52
CA TYR A 219 -11.11 9.93 -1.68
C TYR A 219 -10.03 9.56 -2.70
N HIS A 220 -10.09 8.36 -3.24
CA HIS A 220 -9.12 7.86 -4.20
C HIS A 220 -9.81 7.41 -5.49
N VAL A 221 -9.29 7.82 -6.65
CA VAL A 221 -9.85 7.42 -7.95
C VAL A 221 -9.67 5.92 -8.16
N GLY A 222 -8.51 5.41 -7.82
CA GLY A 222 -8.14 4.01 -7.94
C GLY A 222 -7.99 3.54 -9.39
N GLY A 223 -6.86 2.91 -9.70
CA GLY A 223 -6.61 2.32 -11.02
C GLY A 223 -6.22 3.32 -12.12
N ALA A 224 -5.92 4.57 -11.79
CA ALA A 224 -5.50 5.58 -12.77
C ALA A 224 -4.19 5.19 -13.49
N THR A 225 -3.25 4.54 -12.81
CA THR A 225 -1.95 4.19 -13.38
C THR A 225 -1.93 2.81 -14.06
N LEU A 226 -2.69 1.83 -13.55
CA LEU A 226 -2.79 0.48 -14.13
C LEU A 226 -4.24 -0.02 -14.07
N ASN A 227 -4.89 -0.14 -15.21
CA ASN A 227 -6.24 -0.69 -15.33
C ASN A 227 -6.36 -2.08 -14.68
N LYS A 228 -7.53 -2.37 -14.08
CA LYS A 228 -7.82 -3.67 -13.43
C LYS A 228 -7.60 -4.88 -14.35
N SER A 229 -7.74 -4.71 -15.66
CA SER A 229 -7.58 -5.76 -16.69
C SER A 229 -6.16 -5.92 -17.25
N ASN A 230 -5.14 -5.26 -16.65
CA ASN A 230 -3.77 -5.35 -17.16
C ASN A 230 -3.06 -6.62 -16.61
N PRO A 231 -2.69 -7.60 -17.46
CA PRO A 231 -1.97 -8.80 -17.02
C PRO A 231 -0.63 -8.53 -16.33
N TYR A 232 -0.01 -7.37 -16.58
CA TYR A 232 1.21 -6.97 -15.89
C TYR A 232 0.94 -6.68 -14.41
N LYS A 233 -0.22 -6.11 -14.06
CA LYS A 233 -0.66 -5.94 -12.67
C LYS A 233 -0.84 -7.30 -11.98
N THR A 234 -1.49 -8.25 -12.65
CA THR A 234 -1.62 -9.63 -12.16
C THR A 234 -0.24 -10.26 -11.92
N PHE A 235 0.68 -10.11 -12.88
CA PHE A 235 2.06 -10.58 -12.74
C PHE A 235 2.76 -10.01 -11.50
N LEU A 236 2.72 -8.68 -11.32
CA LEU A 236 3.35 -8.02 -10.18
C LEU A 236 2.74 -8.49 -8.85
N ASN A 237 1.41 -8.55 -8.75
CA ASN A 237 0.74 -8.98 -7.53
C ASN A 237 1.12 -10.41 -7.13
N PHE A 238 1.12 -11.38 -8.05
CA PHE A 238 1.52 -12.76 -7.74
C PHE A 238 3.00 -12.89 -7.42
N ARG A 239 3.89 -12.25 -8.21
CA ARG A 239 5.34 -12.29 -7.98
C ARG A 239 5.72 -11.66 -6.65
N ASN A 240 5.27 -10.43 -6.42
CA ASN A 240 5.64 -9.64 -5.26
C ASN A 240 5.07 -10.24 -3.97
N ASN A 241 3.84 -10.77 -4.02
CA ASN A 241 3.26 -11.46 -2.88
C ASN A 241 4.10 -12.70 -2.47
N LEU A 242 4.55 -13.52 -3.44
CA LEU A 242 5.42 -14.65 -3.14
C LEU A 242 6.80 -14.22 -2.59
N LEU A 243 7.38 -13.14 -3.12
CA LEU A 243 8.65 -12.58 -2.63
C LEU A 243 8.49 -12.01 -1.21
N MET A 244 7.41 -11.28 -0.95
CA MET A 244 7.08 -10.75 0.37
C MET A 244 6.88 -11.87 1.40
N LEU A 245 6.12 -12.92 1.06
CA LEU A 245 5.94 -14.10 1.91
C LEU A 245 7.27 -14.79 2.20
N TYR A 246 8.10 -15.00 1.18
CA TYR A 246 9.43 -15.59 1.36
C TYR A 246 10.30 -14.75 2.29
N LYS A 247 10.28 -13.43 2.10
CA LYS A 247 11.11 -12.47 2.82
C LYS A 247 10.75 -12.37 4.31
N ASN A 248 9.46 -12.44 4.67
CA ASN A 248 8.98 -12.07 6.00
C ASN A 248 8.40 -13.22 6.83
N LEU A 249 8.02 -14.36 6.21
CA LEU A 249 7.45 -15.48 7.00
C LEU A 249 8.48 -16.10 7.93
N PRO A 250 8.10 -16.41 9.19
CA PRO A 250 8.90 -17.23 10.08
C PRO A 250 9.28 -18.57 9.43
N GLU A 251 10.46 -19.10 9.80
CA GLU A 251 10.97 -20.36 9.22
C GLU A 251 10.00 -21.53 9.41
N SER A 252 9.34 -21.57 10.57
CA SER A 252 8.35 -22.61 10.94
C SER A 252 7.14 -22.66 10.01
N GLU A 253 6.80 -21.52 9.35
CA GLU A 253 5.61 -21.40 8.51
C GLU A 253 5.93 -21.44 7.01
N LEU A 254 7.11 -20.98 6.61
CA LEU A 254 7.48 -20.74 5.21
C LEU A 254 7.19 -21.93 4.31
N SER A 255 7.70 -23.10 4.67
CA SER A 255 7.57 -24.31 3.84
C SER A 255 6.12 -24.73 3.63
N LYS A 256 5.30 -24.61 4.68
CA LYS A 256 3.87 -24.94 4.64
C LYS A 256 3.10 -23.95 3.76
N VAL A 257 3.30 -22.64 4.00
CA VAL A 257 2.60 -21.59 3.25
C VAL A 257 2.97 -21.67 1.77
N MET A 258 4.25 -21.81 1.43
CA MET A 258 4.70 -21.85 0.02
C MET A 258 4.19 -23.07 -0.73
N ARG A 259 4.02 -24.24 -0.05
CA ARG A 259 3.37 -25.42 -0.64
C ARG A 259 1.88 -25.22 -0.91
N VAL A 260 1.16 -24.63 0.03
CA VAL A 260 -0.27 -24.32 -0.15
C VAL A 260 -0.44 -23.28 -1.27
N ARG A 261 0.36 -22.22 -1.28
CA ARG A 261 0.34 -21.22 -2.35
C ARG A 261 0.67 -21.80 -3.73
N PHE A 262 1.49 -22.84 -3.80
CA PHE A 262 1.73 -23.52 -5.08
C PHE A 262 0.41 -24.02 -5.69
N TRP A 263 -0.41 -24.68 -4.90
CA TRP A 263 -1.69 -25.21 -5.38
C TRP A 263 -2.75 -24.13 -5.59
N LEU A 264 -2.82 -23.15 -4.69
CA LEU A 264 -3.80 -22.06 -4.80
C LEU A 264 -3.51 -21.15 -6.00
N ASP A 265 -2.26 -20.81 -6.27
CA ASP A 265 -1.88 -20.03 -7.44
C ASP A 265 -2.10 -20.83 -8.73
N GLY A 266 -1.87 -22.16 -8.70
CA GLY A 266 -2.21 -23.06 -9.81
C GLY A 266 -3.71 -23.07 -10.11
N LEU A 267 -4.53 -23.13 -9.05
CA LEU A 267 -5.99 -23.03 -9.19
C LEU A 267 -6.42 -21.69 -9.76
N ALA A 268 -5.83 -20.59 -9.30
CA ALA A 268 -6.09 -19.26 -9.84
C ALA A 268 -5.74 -19.18 -11.34
N ALA A 269 -4.60 -19.73 -11.75
CA ALA A 269 -4.22 -19.81 -13.15
C ALA A 269 -5.26 -20.60 -13.98
N LEU A 270 -5.71 -21.75 -13.49
CA LEU A 270 -6.76 -22.53 -14.16
C LEU A 270 -8.09 -21.78 -14.24
N MET A 271 -8.46 -21.00 -13.21
CA MET A 271 -9.65 -20.15 -13.24
C MET A 271 -9.55 -19.05 -14.31
N PHE A 272 -8.37 -18.41 -14.47
CA PHE A 272 -8.15 -17.44 -15.55
C PHE A 272 -8.26 -18.12 -16.93
N LEU A 273 -7.69 -19.31 -17.07
CA LEU A 273 -7.79 -20.09 -18.29
C LEU A 273 -9.24 -20.44 -18.64
N ALA A 274 -10.02 -20.91 -17.67
CA ALA A 274 -11.45 -21.24 -17.84
C ALA A 274 -12.32 -20.02 -18.20
N LYS A 275 -11.88 -18.81 -17.79
CA LYS A 275 -12.53 -17.53 -18.15
C LYS A 275 -11.97 -16.90 -19.43
N PHE A 276 -11.13 -17.59 -20.18
CA PHE A 276 -10.44 -17.08 -21.37
C PHE A 276 -9.55 -15.86 -21.15
N HIS A 277 -9.12 -15.60 -19.92
CA HIS A 277 -8.16 -14.55 -19.57
C HIS A 277 -6.72 -15.04 -19.77
N TRP A 278 -6.33 -15.26 -21.02
CA TRP A 278 -5.02 -15.82 -21.40
C TRP A 278 -3.82 -15.00 -20.90
N GLY A 279 -3.98 -13.67 -20.83
CA GLY A 279 -2.95 -12.76 -20.33
C GLY A 279 -2.66 -13.01 -18.86
N ASP A 280 -3.70 -13.09 -18.02
CA ASP A 280 -3.59 -13.33 -16.59
C ASP A 280 -3.10 -14.76 -16.28
N PHE A 281 -3.56 -15.76 -17.02
CA PHE A 281 -3.01 -17.12 -16.94
C PHE A 281 -1.48 -17.12 -17.12
N LYS A 282 -0.99 -16.53 -18.23
CA LYS A 282 0.45 -16.42 -18.50
C LYS A 282 1.17 -15.60 -17.43
N ALA A 283 0.52 -14.55 -16.90
CA ALA A 283 1.05 -13.69 -15.86
C ALA A 283 1.34 -14.46 -14.56
N VAL A 284 0.42 -15.34 -14.11
CA VAL A 284 0.63 -16.18 -12.92
C VAL A 284 1.81 -17.14 -13.12
N LEU A 285 1.88 -17.82 -14.28
CA LEU A 285 2.99 -18.73 -14.57
C LEU A 285 4.35 -17.99 -14.62
N ARG A 286 4.38 -16.82 -15.26
CA ARG A 286 5.54 -15.94 -15.30
C ARG A 286 5.94 -15.48 -13.91
N ALA A 287 4.98 -15.09 -13.07
CA ALA A 287 5.22 -14.65 -11.69
C ALA A 287 5.93 -15.73 -10.86
N ARG A 288 5.48 -16.98 -10.97
CA ARG A 288 6.11 -18.09 -10.26
C ARG A 288 7.51 -18.41 -10.79
N ARG A 289 7.75 -18.30 -12.11
CA ARG A 289 9.08 -18.47 -12.70
C ARG A 289 10.03 -17.36 -12.19
N GLU A 290 9.59 -16.11 -12.24
CA GLU A 290 10.37 -14.96 -11.78
C GLU A 290 10.62 -15.01 -10.26
N PHE A 291 9.65 -15.44 -9.46
CA PHE A 291 9.85 -15.68 -8.03
C PHE A 291 11.00 -16.66 -7.79
N ARG A 292 11.05 -17.80 -8.50
CA ARG A 292 12.14 -18.78 -8.35
C ARG A 292 13.49 -18.19 -8.73
N ARG A 293 13.54 -17.37 -9.79
CA ARG A 293 14.75 -16.70 -10.25
C ARG A 293 15.27 -15.66 -9.24
N LEU A 294 14.35 -14.84 -8.71
CA LEU A 294 14.70 -13.74 -7.81
C LEU A 294 14.87 -14.19 -6.35
N LYS A 295 14.31 -15.31 -5.94
CA LYS A 295 14.35 -15.81 -4.57
C LYS A 295 15.78 -15.74 -3.93
N PRO A 296 16.88 -16.15 -4.61
CA PRO A 296 18.21 -16.04 -4.04
C PRO A 296 18.63 -14.60 -3.70
N GLU A 297 18.19 -13.62 -4.49
CA GLU A 297 18.50 -12.20 -4.28
C GLU A 297 17.82 -11.62 -3.02
N PHE A 298 16.80 -12.32 -2.48
CA PHE A 298 16.08 -11.94 -1.27
C PHE A 298 16.57 -12.70 -0.02
N ALA A 299 17.55 -13.59 -0.14
CA ALA A 299 18.00 -14.42 0.97
C ALA A 299 18.62 -13.60 2.11
N ASP A 300 19.45 -12.60 1.81
CA ASP A 300 20.03 -11.71 2.80
C ASP A 300 18.97 -10.84 3.48
N SER A 301 18.06 -10.24 2.71
CA SER A 301 16.96 -9.46 3.28
C SER A 301 16.03 -10.32 4.16
N ARG A 302 15.83 -11.60 3.82
CA ARG A 302 15.09 -12.54 4.68
C ARG A 302 15.82 -12.75 6.00
N ARG A 303 17.14 -13.05 5.95
CA ARG A 303 17.95 -13.27 7.17
C ARG A 303 17.87 -12.03 8.06
N GLU A 304 18.14 -10.86 7.52
CA GLU A 304 18.07 -9.58 8.24
C GLU A 304 16.70 -9.33 8.86
N ASN A 305 15.60 -9.51 8.10
CA ASN A 305 14.25 -9.33 8.63
C ASN A 305 13.90 -10.29 9.76
N LEU A 306 14.38 -11.54 9.71
CA LEU A 306 14.15 -12.52 10.77
C LEU A 306 14.99 -12.23 12.02
N GLU A 307 16.22 -11.77 11.84
CA GLU A 307 17.12 -11.36 12.94
C GLU A 307 16.58 -10.12 13.67
N GLU A 308 16.03 -9.16 12.92
CA GLU A 308 15.43 -7.92 13.46
C GLU A 308 14.01 -8.10 13.98
N SER A 309 13.39 -9.26 13.75
CA SER A 309 12.05 -9.55 14.23
C SER A 309 12.02 -9.73 15.75
N SER A 310 11.18 -8.95 16.41
CA SER A 310 10.94 -9.06 17.85
C SER A 310 9.65 -9.82 18.20
N THR A 311 8.81 -10.13 17.21
CA THR A 311 7.58 -10.91 17.36
C THR A 311 7.21 -11.67 16.09
N ASP A 312 6.83 -12.93 16.24
CA ASP A 312 6.24 -13.76 15.19
C ASP A 312 4.70 -13.69 15.18
N THR A 313 4.12 -13.08 16.22
CA THR A 313 2.67 -12.99 16.37
C THR A 313 2.20 -11.58 16.07
N ILE A 314 1.53 -11.42 14.94
CA ILE A 314 0.88 -10.18 14.52
C ILE A 314 -0.62 -10.47 14.44
N PRO A 315 -1.45 -9.93 15.35
CA PRO A 315 -2.88 -10.29 15.45
C PRO A 315 -3.67 -10.02 14.14
N GLU A 316 -3.28 -8.99 13.40
CA GLU A 316 -3.95 -8.58 12.16
C GLU A 316 -3.54 -9.48 10.96
N ARG A 317 -2.61 -10.39 11.15
CA ARG A 317 -2.36 -11.54 10.31
C ARG A 317 -3.19 -12.72 10.83
N VAL A 318 -4.40 -12.85 10.28
CA VAL A 318 -5.43 -13.73 10.84
C VAL A 318 -5.19 -15.21 10.52
N ASN A 319 -5.51 -16.09 11.46
CA ASN A 319 -5.28 -17.53 11.35
C ASN A 319 -6.46 -18.30 10.73
N PHE A 320 -7.04 -17.77 9.64
CA PHE A 320 -8.02 -18.50 8.83
C PHE A 320 -7.67 -18.42 7.35
N SER A 321 -8.36 -19.19 6.49
CA SER A 321 -8.26 -19.08 5.04
C SER A 321 -9.35 -18.17 4.51
N LEU A 322 -8.94 -17.03 3.92
CA LEU A 322 -9.86 -16.08 3.30
C LEU A 322 -10.63 -16.73 2.14
N LEU A 323 -9.93 -17.50 1.30
CA LEU A 323 -10.56 -18.23 0.18
C LEU A 323 -11.66 -19.18 0.67
N TRP A 324 -11.40 -19.94 1.74
CA TRP A 324 -12.41 -20.84 2.30
C TRP A 324 -13.63 -20.08 2.82
N ARG A 325 -13.40 -19.01 3.60
CA ARG A 325 -14.49 -18.18 4.12
C ARG A 325 -15.29 -17.54 3.01
N TYR A 326 -14.63 -16.98 2.01
CA TYR A 326 -15.28 -16.26 0.91
C TYR A 326 -16.06 -17.19 -0.03
N TYR A 327 -15.42 -18.26 -0.54
CA TYR A 327 -16.04 -19.12 -1.57
C TYR A 327 -16.93 -20.22 -0.99
N ILE A 328 -16.56 -20.79 0.14
CA ILE A 328 -17.30 -21.94 0.73
C ILE A 328 -18.30 -21.45 1.76
N LYS A 329 -17.87 -20.63 2.73
CA LYS A 329 -18.77 -20.09 3.77
C LYS A 329 -19.58 -18.89 3.33
N ARG A 330 -19.35 -18.32 2.15
CA ARG A 330 -20.03 -17.15 1.60
C ARG A 330 -19.89 -15.89 2.46
N GLN A 331 -18.88 -15.79 3.28
CA GLN A 331 -18.55 -14.62 4.09
C GLN A 331 -17.82 -13.61 3.21
N LYS A 332 -18.53 -12.60 2.73
CA LYS A 332 -18.05 -11.68 1.70
C LYS A 332 -17.71 -10.28 2.20
N THR A 333 -18.04 -9.96 3.45
CA THR A 333 -17.76 -8.67 4.10
C THR A 333 -16.77 -8.87 5.23
N TYR A 334 -16.03 -7.82 5.59
CA TYR A 334 -15.10 -7.88 6.71
C TYR A 334 -15.85 -8.25 8.02
N SER A 335 -17.01 -7.61 8.27
CA SER A 335 -17.83 -7.90 9.45
C SER A 335 -18.24 -9.37 9.54
N SER A 336 -18.52 -10.02 8.40
CA SER A 336 -18.87 -11.46 8.37
C SER A 336 -17.66 -12.39 8.62
N LEU A 337 -16.43 -11.91 8.49
CA LEU A 337 -15.22 -12.68 8.76
C LEU A 337 -14.83 -12.69 10.24
N THR A 338 -15.25 -11.69 11.01
CA THR A 338 -14.86 -11.49 12.41
C THR A 338 -15.81 -12.17 13.43
N HIS A 339 -16.87 -12.81 12.94
CA HIS A 339 -17.84 -13.56 13.74
C HIS A 339 -17.80 -15.07 13.53
#